data_d750c3f41aab45a1f011c25efbfdc4c5
#
_entry.id   d750c3f41aab45a1f011c25efbfdc4c5
#
_cell.length_a   1.000
_cell.length_b   1.000
_cell.length_c   1.000
_cell.angle_alpha   90.00
_cell.angle_beta   90.00
_cell.angle_gamma   90.00
#
_symmetry.space_group_name_H-M   'P 1'
#
loop_
_entity.id
_entity.type
_entity.pdbx_description
1 polymer ?
#
loop_
_entity_poly.entity_id
_entity_poly.type
_entity_poly.pdbx_seq_one_letter_code
_entity_poly.pdbx_strand_id
1 'polypeptide(L)' 'SIPSEWKKELENLARIYSVEEGETITFLDLMRRGIQEKYQLGEKDSE' A
#
# COMPACT_ATOMS: atom_id res chain seq x y z
N SER A 1 -9.57 13.56 -0.07
CA SER A 1 -8.19 13.57 -0.55
C SER A 1 -7.23 13.42 0.61
N ILE A 2 -6.02 13.04 0.33
CA ILE A 2 -5.04 12.84 1.37
C ILE A 2 -4.09 14.01 1.43
N PRO A 3 -3.52 14.27 2.61
CA PRO A 3 -2.53 15.33 2.72
C PRO A 3 -1.33 15.07 1.82
N SER A 4 -0.76 16.13 1.28
CA SER A 4 0.36 15.96 0.36
C SER A 4 1.57 15.34 1.04
N GLU A 5 1.73 15.55 2.33
CA GLU A 5 2.84 14.95 3.02
C GLU A 5 2.71 13.45 3.08
N TRP A 6 1.48 12.96 3.23
CA TRP A 6 1.25 11.54 3.24
C TRP A 6 1.59 10.94 1.89
N LYS A 7 1.25 11.65 0.82
CA LYS A 7 1.53 11.15 -0.50
C LYS A 7 3.03 10.97 -0.69
N LYS A 8 3.81 11.95 -0.26
CA LYS A 8 5.25 11.86 -0.38
C LYS A 8 5.80 10.70 0.43
N GLU A 9 5.31 10.52 1.64
CA GLU A 9 5.78 9.44 2.48
C GLU A 9 5.42 8.10 1.90
N LEU A 10 4.21 7.99 1.36
CA LEU A 10 3.79 6.74 0.77
C LEU A 10 4.60 6.42 -0.47
N GLU A 11 4.94 7.44 -1.26
CA GLU A 11 5.77 7.20 -2.44
C GLU A 11 7.16 6.72 -2.04
N ASN A 12 7.72 7.27 -0.96
CA ASN A 12 9.00 6.81 -0.49
C ASN A 12 8.92 5.38 0.01
N LEU A 13 7.88 5.07 0.76
CA LEU A 13 7.69 3.71 1.25
C LEU A 13 7.49 2.74 0.10
N ALA A 14 6.75 3.17 -0.93
CA ALA A 14 6.53 2.31 -2.08
C ALA A 14 7.85 1.95 -2.74
N ARG A 15 8.76 2.91 -2.82
CA ARG A 15 10.05 2.65 -3.41
C ARG A 15 10.86 1.67 -2.57
N ILE A 16 10.82 1.85 -1.25
CA ILE A 16 11.54 0.96 -0.35
C ILE A 16 10.99 -0.45 -0.44
N TYR A 17 9.67 -0.58 -0.39
CA TYR A 17 9.06 -1.90 -0.45
C TYR A 17 9.25 -2.54 -1.81
N SER A 18 9.32 -1.73 -2.87
CA SER A 18 9.59 -2.29 -4.19
C SER A 18 10.93 -3.01 -4.20
N VAL A 19 11.91 -2.41 -3.56
CA VAL A 19 13.22 -3.03 -3.48
C VAL A 19 13.17 -4.27 -2.61
N GLU A 20 12.55 -4.16 -1.46
CA GLU A 20 12.52 -5.28 -0.55
C GLU A 20 11.74 -6.47 -1.08
N GLU A 21 10.64 -6.23 -1.75
CA GLU A 21 9.83 -7.33 -2.23
C GLU A 21 10.19 -7.77 -3.63
N GLY A 22 11.05 -7.03 -4.30
CA GLY A 22 11.47 -7.43 -5.63
C GLY A 22 10.42 -7.25 -6.69
N GLU A 23 9.47 -6.35 -6.49
CA GLU A 23 8.48 -6.08 -7.50
C GLU A 23 7.99 -4.66 -7.35
N THR A 24 7.38 -4.13 -8.37
CA THR A 24 6.93 -2.75 -8.36
C THR A 24 5.76 -2.56 -7.42
N ILE A 25 5.96 -1.73 -6.41
CA ILE A 25 4.92 -1.40 -5.45
C ILE A 25 4.63 0.08 -5.60
N THR A 26 3.37 0.45 -5.71
CA THR A 26 2.99 1.85 -5.82
C THR A 26 2.34 2.30 -4.52
N PHE A 27 2.14 3.62 -4.38
CA PHE A 27 1.51 4.10 -3.16
C PHE A 27 0.05 3.65 -3.09
N LEU A 28 -0.59 3.42 -4.24
CA LEU A 28 -1.93 2.86 -4.23
C LEU A 28 -1.95 1.46 -3.64
N ASP A 29 -0.91 0.69 -3.94
CA ASP A 29 -0.79 -0.64 -3.36
C ASP A 29 -0.68 -0.56 -1.84
N LEU A 30 0.09 0.41 -1.35
CA LEU A 30 0.24 0.55 0.09
C LEU A 30 -1.07 0.98 0.73
N MET A 31 -1.80 1.87 0.07
CA MET A 31 -3.09 2.29 0.60
C MET A 31 -4.05 1.12 0.64
N ARG A 32 -4.06 0.31 -0.41
CA ARG A 32 -4.90 -0.85 -0.42
C ARG A 32 -4.54 -1.82 0.69
N ARG A 33 -3.24 -2.05 0.92
CA ARG A 33 -2.81 -2.94 1.99
C ARG A 33 -3.29 -2.41 3.35
N GLY A 34 -3.17 -1.10 3.56
CA GLY A 34 -3.61 -0.51 4.81
C GLY A 34 -5.09 -0.67 5.04
N ILE A 35 -5.87 -0.40 4.01
CA ILE A 35 -7.32 -0.54 4.13
C ILE A 35 -7.69 -1.99 4.34
N GLN A 36 -7.07 -2.87 3.59
CA GLN A 36 -7.39 -4.28 3.69
C GLN A 36 -7.09 -4.81 5.08
N GLU A 37 -5.96 -4.40 5.63
CA GLU A 37 -5.57 -4.85 6.94
C GLU A 37 -6.49 -4.30 8.01
N LYS A 38 -6.80 -3.03 7.93
CA LYS A 38 -7.65 -2.40 8.93
C LYS A 38 -9.05 -2.97 8.95
N TYR A 39 -9.60 -3.21 7.77
CA TYR A 39 -10.98 -3.67 7.68
C TYR A 39 -11.09 -5.15 7.37
N GLN A 40 -9.97 -5.82 7.29
CA GLN A 40 -9.93 -7.26 7.07
C GLN A 40 -10.73 -7.68 5.86
N LEU A 41 -10.49 -6.95 4.75
CA LEU A 41 -11.23 -7.22 3.54
C LEU A 41 -10.62 -8.37 2.78
N GLY A 42 -11.46 -9.06 2.21
CA GLY A 42 -11.25 -9.90 1.06
C GLY A 42 -10.25 -10.87 0.92
N GLU A 43 -9.55 -11.18 1.83
CA GLU A 43 -8.69 -12.01 1.52
C GLU A 43 -9.14 -13.27 1.39
N LYS A 44 -9.92 -13.58 1.79
CA LYS A 44 -10.35 -14.70 1.57
C LYS A 44 -11.22 -14.82 0.68
N ASP A 45 -11.40 -14.55 0.20
CA ASP A 45 -12.27 -14.61 -0.61
C ASP A 45 -12.44 -15.54 -1.33
N SER A 46 -12.15 -15.89 -1.29
CA SER A 46 -12.46 -16.69 -1.82
C SER A 46 -13.14 -17.44 -1.72
N GLU A 47 -13.41 -17.47 -1.37
CA GLU A 47 -14.14 -18.12 -1.37
C GLU A 47 -14.61 -18.32 -1.56
#